data_c779407e7f3eb7519d6d1bca9b2a3361
#
_entry.id   c779407e7f3eb7519d6d1bca9b2a3361
#
_cell.length_a   1.000
_cell.length_b   1.000
_cell.length_c   1.000
_cell.angle_alpha   90.00
_cell.angle_beta   90.00
_cell.angle_gamma   90.00
#
_symmetry.space_group_name_H-M   'P 1'
#
loop_
_entity.id
_entity.type
_entity.pdbx_description
1 polymer ?
#
loop_
_entity_poly.entity_id
_entity_poly.type
_entity_poly.pdbx_seq_one_letter_code
_entity_poly.pdbx_strand_id
1 'polypeptide(L)'
;MLTPADEEHHINKHPFKVPFVCGARNLGEALRRISEGAAFIRTKGEAGTGNVVEAVRHQRAVAGEIRKASVMTEDELYAYAKEIQAPFHLLKETARLKHLPVVNFAAGGIATPGAQLKKCSRLLIAPVDAMLLHRDFCHSCVEP
;
A
#
# COMPACT_ATOMS: atom_id res chain seq x y z
N MET A 1 -11.91 4.18 -4.74
CA MET A 1 -12.91 3.86 -3.71
C MET A 1 -12.20 3.21 -2.54
N LEU A 2 -12.45 3.68 -1.35
CA LEU A 2 -11.51 3.51 -0.26
C LEU A 2 -11.79 2.38 0.66
N THR A 3 -13.00 1.96 0.80
CA THR A 3 -13.35 1.02 1.85
C THR A 3 -14.40 0.10 1.30
N PRO A 4 -14.19 -1.19 1.32
CA PRO A 4 -15.31 -2.10 1.18
C PRO A 4 -16.25 -1.79 2.33
N ALA A 5 -17.49 -1.50 1.99
CA ALA A 5 -18.55 -1.35 2.97
C ALA A 5 -18.90 -2.70 3.61
N ASP A 6 -18.50 -3.77 2.96
CA ASP A 6 -18.78 -5.15 3.33
C ASP A 6 -17.47 -5.91 3.52
N GLU A 7 -17.24 -6.41 4.73
CA GLU A 7 -16.07 -7.22 5.07
C GLU A 7 -16.28 -8.72 4.79
N GLU A 8 -17.51 -9.15 4.57
CA GLU A 8 -17.86 -10.55 4.32
C GLU A 8 -17.81 -10.93 2.84
N HIS A 9 -18.11 -9.97 1.94
CA HIS A 9 -18.21 -10.25 0.51
C HIS A 9 -17.10 -9.57 -0.28
N HIS A 10 -16.20 -10.36 -0.83
CA HIS A 10 -15.12 -9.90 -1.67
C HIS A 10 -15.24 -10.43 -3.09
N ILE A 11 -14.95 -9.57 -4.07
CA ILE A 11 -15.01 -9.92 -5.47
C ILE A 11 -13.71 -10.63 -5.87
N ASN A 12 -13.83 -11.81 -6.47
CA ASN A 12 -12.73 -12.40 -7.23
C ASN A 12 -12.47 -11.55 -8.47
N LYS A 13 -11.29 -10.94 -8.57
CA LYS A 13 -10.94 -9.95 -9.60
C LYS A 13 -10.26 -10.58 -10.81
N HIS A 14 -9.79 -11.82 -10.69
CA HIS A 14 -9.07 -12.51 -11.76
C HIS A 14 -9.84 -12.68 -13.08
N PRO A 15 -11.19 -12.89 -13.09
CA PRO A 15 -11.93 -13.00 -14.33
C PRO A 15 -12.08 -11.70 -15.11
N PHE A 16 -11.77 -10.56 -14.50
CA PHE A 16 -11.97 -9.24 -15.12
C PHE A 16 -10.71 -8.77 -15.83
N LYS A 17 -10.87 -8.13 -16.99
CA LYS A 17 -9.77 -7.52 -17.76
C LYS A 17 -9.37 -6.14 -17.26
N VAL A 18 -10.21 -5.50 -16.45
CA VAL A 18 -9.95 -4.15 -15.90
C VAL A 18 -9.08 -4.24 -14.64
N PRO A 19 -8.10 -3.35 -14.45
CA PRO A 19 -7.29 -3.32 -13.25
C PRO A 19 -8.10 -2.80 -12.05
N PHE A 20 -8.03 -3.51 -10.94
CA PHE A 20 -8.67 -3.10 -9.69
C PHE A 20 -7.68 -2.41 -8.76
N VAL A 21 -8.11 -1.28 -8.19
CA VAL A 21 -7.41 -0.57 -7.12
C VAL A 21 -8.09 -0.86 -5.80
N CYS A 22 -7.39 -1.45 -4.85
CA CYS A 22 -7.93 -1.83 -3.56
C CYS A 22 -7.27 -1.06 -2.42
N GLY A 23 -8.06 -0.75 -1.39
CA GLY A 23 -7.55 -0.09 -0.18
C GLY A 23 -6.95 -1.10 0.81
N ALA A 24 -5.89 -0.68 1.52
CA ALA A 24 -5.33 -1.45 2.63
C ALA A 24 -4.83 -0.54 3.76
N ARG A 25 -4.92 -1.02 5.00
CA ARG A 25 -4.42 -0.35 6.22
C ARG A 25 -3.11 -0.94 6.72
N ASN A 26 -2.88 -2.21 6.43
CA ASN A 26 -1.72 -2.99 6.86
C ASN A 26 -1.30 -3.98 5.77
N LEU A 27 -0.20 -4.66 5.98
CA LEU A 27 0.36 -5.61 5.03
C LEU A 27 -0.55 -6.82 4.80
N GLY A 28 -1.15 -7.37 5.87
CA GLY A 28 -2.03 -8.52 5.76
C GLY A 28 -3.24 -8.24 4.87
N GLU A 29 -3.90 -7.09 5.05
CA GLU A 29 -5.01 -6.65 4.20
C GLU A 29 -4.54 -6.45 2.74
N ALA A 30 -3.37 -5.83 2.53
CA ALA A 30 -2.81 -5.63 1.20
C ALA A 30 -2.58 -6.96 0.47
N LEU A 31 -1.97 -7.94 1.13
CA LEU A 31 -1.67 -9.24 0.54
C LEU A 31 -2.95 -10.04 0.24
N ARG A 32 -3.98 -9.95 1.07
CA ARG A 32 -5.28 -10.56 0.77
C ARG A 32 -5.91 -9.94 -0.48
N ARG A 33 -5.87 -8.61 -0.64
CA ARG A 33 -6.38 -7.94 -1.84
C ARG A 33 -5.61 -8.32 -3.10
N ILE A 34 -4.28 -8.46 -3.00
CA ILE A 34 -3.44 -8.93 -4.11
C ILE A 34 -3.81 -10.36 -4.47
N SER A 35 -4.03 -11.23 -3.49
CA SER A 35 -4.48 -12.61 -3.70
C SER A 35 -5.82 -12.69 -4.44
N GLU A 36 -6.71 -11.72 -4.25
CA GLU A 36 -7.99 -11.60 -4.95
C GLU A 36 -7.86 -11.02 -6.38
N GLY A 37 -6.65 -10.64 -6.81
CA GLY A 37 -6.38 -10.07 -8.12
C GLY A 37 -6.35 -8.54 -8.18
N ALA A 38 -6.06 -7.86 -7.09
CA ALA A 38 -5.85 -6.42 -7.11
C ALA A 38 -4.56 -6.06 -7.85
N ALA A 39 -4.66 -5.17 -8.85
CA ALA A 39 -3.53 -4.66 -9.63
C ALA A 39 -2.78 -3.53 -8.91
N PHE A 40 -3.45 -2.79 -8.04
CA PHE A 40 -2.90 -1.67 -7.29
C PHE A 40 -3.39 -1.69 -5.85
N ILE A 41 -2.51 -1.30 -4.93
CA ILE A 41 -2.87 -1.07 -3.53
C ILE A 41 -2.80 0.43 -3.22
N ARG A 42 -3.88 0.92 -2.61
CA ARG A 42 -3.99 2.27 -2.11
C ARG A 42 -4.08 2.23 -0.59
N THR A 43 -3.13 2.81 0.12
CA THR A 43 -3.26 2.93 1.57
C THR A 43 -4.45 3.81 1.92
N LYS A 44 -5.24 3.39 2.89
CA LYS A 44 -6.42 4.13 3.33
C LYS A 44 -6.04 5.44 4.00
N GLY A 45 -6.82 6.47 3.77
CA GLY A 45 -6.70 7.77 4.42
C GLY A 45 -8.08 8.43 4.47
N GLU A 46 -8.22 9.52 5.20
CA GLU A 46 -9.47 10.24 5.31
C GLU A 46 -9.60 11.23 4.16
N ALA A 47 -10.30 10.81 3.10
CA ALA A 47 -10.54 11.64 1.92
C ALA A 47 -11.44 12.84 2.25
N GLY A 48 -11.09 14.03 1.74
CA GLY A 48 -11.88 15.24 1.90
C GLY A 48 -11.71 16.00 3.22
N THR A 49 -10.96 15.44 4.19
CA THR A 49 -10.78 16.08 5.51
C THR A 49 -9.59 17.03 5.59
N GLY A 50 -8.65 16.97 4.64
CA GLY A 50 -7.35 17.65 4.73
C GLY A 50 -6.40 17.02 5.78
N ASN A 51 -6.80 15.95 6.44
CA ASN A 51 -6.01 15.26 7.46
C ASN A 51 -5.22 14.10 6.83
N VAL A 52 -3.89 14.25 6.78
CA VAL A 52 -2.97 13.24 6.22
C VAL A 52 -2.50 12.20 7.25
N VAL A 53 -2.87 12.34 8.53
CA VAL A 53 -2.32 11.52 9.63
C VAL A 53 -2.61 10.05 9.40
N GLU A 54 -3.84 9.68 9.10
CA GLU A 54 -4.23 8.29 8.86
C GLU A 54 -3.52 7.69 7.62
N ALA A 55 -3.40 8.46 6.53
CA ALA A 55 -2.69 8.00 5.35
C ALA A 55 -1.21 7.72 5.64
N VAL A 56 -0.56 8.57 6.44
CA VAL A 56 0.84 8.39 6.87
C VAL A 56 0.95 7.20 7.82
N ARG A 57 0.00 7.02 8.75
CA ARG A 57 -0.02 5.91 9.70
C ARG A 57 -0.09 4.57 8.99
N HIS A 58 -1.02 4.41 8.08
CA HIS A 58 -1.20 3.16 7.34
C HIS A 58 -0.03 2.87 6.39
N GLN A 59 0.51 3.90 5.72
CA GLN A 59 1.70 3.73 4.90
C GLN A 59 2.92 3.29 5.73
N ARG A 60 3.08 3.85 6.93
CA ARG A 60 4.15 3.44 7.85
C ARG A 60 3.96 2.03 8.39
N ALA A 61 2.70 1.63 8.64
CA ALA A 61 2.39 0.26 9.05
C ALA A 61 2.82 -0.72 7.96
N VAL A 62 2.35 -0.54 6.72
CA VAL A 62 2.73 -1.40 5.58
C VAL A 62 4.24 -1.46 5.39
N ALA A 63 4.93 -0.30 5.35
CA ALA A 63 6.38 -0.26 5.16
C ALA A 63 7.16 -0.88 6.33
N GLY A 64 6.67 -0.71 7.56
CA GLY A 64 7.25 -1.32 8.76
C GLY A 64 7.12 -2.84 8.77
N GLU A 65 5.95 -3.34 8.41
CA GLU A 65 5.66 -4.77 8.32
C GLU A 65 6.45 -5.45 7.20
N ILE A 66 6.64 -4.78 6.05
CA ILE A 66 7.51 -5.27 4.96
C ILE A 66 8.96 -5.37 5.46
N ARG A 67 9.49 -4.36 6.15
CA ARG A 67 10.83 -4.41 6.72
C ARG A 67 10.97 -5.53 7.74
N LYS A 68 9.98 -5.70 8.61
CA LYS A 68 9.93 -6.81 9.58
C LYS A 68 10.01 -8.14 8.86
N ALA A 69 9.17 -8.37 7.84
CA ALA A 69 9.17 -9.60 7.06
C ALA A 69 10.49 -9.84 6.31
N SER A 70 11.16 -8.80 5.83
CA SER A 70 12.38 -8.92 5.03
C SER A 70 13.61 -9.43 5.79
N VAL A 71 13.59 -9.43 7.13
CA VAL A 71 14.67 -9.91 7.99
C VAL A 71 14.34 -11.22 8.69
N MET A 72 13.12 -11.75 8.51
CA MET A 72 12.67 -13.01 9.10
C MET A 72 13.20 -14.21 8.33
N THR A 73 13.44 -15.29 9.06
CA THR A 73 13.70 -16.62 8.47
C THR A 73 12.41 -17.19 7.85
N GLU A 74 12.54 -18.25 7.05
CA GLU A 74 11.37 -18.85 6.39
C GLU A 74 10.36 -19.41 7.40
N ASP A 75 10.82 -20.02 8.47
CA ASP A 75 9.96 -20.56 9.54
C ASP A 75 9.19 -19.44 10.27
N GLU A 76 9.89 -18.32 10.56
CA GLU A 76 9.28 -17.15 11.16
C GLU A 76 8.23 -16.51 10.22
N LEU A 77 8.49 -16.50 8.89
CA LEU A 77 7.53 -16.04 7.91
C LEU A 77 6.26 -16.87 7.88
N TYR A 78 6.35 -18.20 8.12
CA TYR A 78 5.14 -19.04 8.25
C TYR A 78 4.29 -18.65 9.45
N ALA A 79 4.90 -18.43 10.60
CA ALA A 79 4.22 -17.98 11.80
C ALA A 79 3.59 -16.58 11.58
N TYR A 80 4.37 -15.68 11.00
CA TYR A 80 3.94 -14.32 10.71
C TYR A 80 2.79 -14.27 9.68
N ALA A 81 2.83 -15.12 8.64
CA ALA A 81 1.74 -15.22 7.67
C ALA A 81 0.40 -15.59 8.33
N LYS A 82 0.42 -16.48 9.33
CA LYS A 82 -0.76 -16.84 10.12
C LYS A 82 -1.22 -15.68 11.00
N GLU A 83 -0.29 -14.98 11.65
CA GLU A 83 -0.58 -13.82 12.50
C GLU A 83 -1.33 -12.72 11.71
N ILE A 84 -0.81 -12.35 10.54
CA ILE A 84 -1.41 -11.30 9.69
C ILE A 84 -2.51 -11.81 8.74
N GLN A 85 -2.82 -13.11 8.79
CA GLN A 85 -3.81 -13.76 7.95
C GLN A 85 -3.57 -13.53 6.44
N ALA A 86 -2.32 -13.64 6.01
CA ALA A 86 -1.91 -13.42 4.62
C ALA A 86 -1.47 -14.72 3.94
N PRO A 87 -1.64 -14.82 2.61
CA PRO A 87 -1.10 -15.94 1.84
C PRO A 87 0.44 -15.99 1.94
N PHE A 88 0.97 -17.13 2.38
CA PHE A 88 2.39 -17.30 2.64
C PHE A 88 3.27 -17.00 1.42
N HIS A 89 2.87 -17.47 0.23
CA HIS A 89 3.65 -17.26 -1.00
C HIS A 89 3.82 -15.77 -1.34
N LEU A 90 2.76 -14.96 -1.16
CA LEU A 90 2.83 -13.51 -1.38
C LEU A 90 3.67 -12.80 -0.32
N LEU A 91 3.60 -13.24 0.94
CA LEU A 91 4.44 -12.71 2.00
C LEU A 91 5.92 -13.01 1.75
N LYS A 92 6.26 -14.25 1.35
CA LYS A 92 7.62 -14.66 0.99
C LYS A 92 8.15 -13.85 -0.20
N GLU A 93 7.33 -13.64 -1.22
CA GLU A 93 7.69 -12.79 -2.36
C GLU A 93 7.93 -11.34 -1.95
N THR A 94 7.04 -10.77 -1.14
CA THR A 94 7.16 -9.40 -0.60
C THR A 94 8.43 -9.24 0.25
N ALA A 95 8.75 -10.22 1.08
CA ALA A 95 9.97 -10.22 1.88
C ALA A 95 11.24 -10.22 1.01
N ARG A 96 11.24 -11.02 -0.07
CA ARG A 96 12.33 -11.09 -1.05
C ARG A 96 12.50 -9.78 -1.82
N LEU A 97 11.40 -9.21 -2.32
CA LEU A 97 11.38 -7.97 -3.09
C LEU A 97 11.61 -6.73 -2.22
N LYS A 98 11.32 -6.80 -0.91
CA LYS A 98 11.30 -5.68 0.05
C LYS A 98 10.26 -4.60 -0.28
N HIS A 99 9.32 -4.90 -1.14
CA HIS A 99 8.15 -4.09 -1.49
C HIS A 99 6.98 -5.01 -1.90
N LEU A 100 5.78 -4.45 -2.01
CA LEU A 100 4.64 -5.20 -2.53
C LEU A 100 4.87 -5.61 -4.01
N PRO A 101 4.37 -6.78 -4.45
CA PRO A 101 4.49 -7.22 -5.84
C PRO A 101 3.63 -6.40 -6.81
N VAL A 102 2.84 -5.47 -6.31
CA VAL A 102 2.03 -4.51 -7.08
C VAL A 102 2.32 -3.09 -6.64
N VAL A 103 2.00 -2.12 -7.50
CA VAL A 103 2.19 -0.70 -7.19
C VAL A 103 1.37 -0.32 -5.95
N ASN A 104 2.03 0.34 -5.00
CA ASN A 104 1.42 0.86 -3.79
C ASN A 104 1.57 2.38 -3.73
N PHE A 105 0.45 3.07 -3.48
CA PHE A 105 0.45 4.51 -3.30
C PHE A 105 -0.42 4.93 -2.12
N ALA A 106 -0.07 6.04 -1.51
CA ALA A 106 -0.83 6.59 -0.41
C ALA A 106 -1.79 7.68 -0.89
N ALA A 107 -3.01 7.66 -0.39
CA ALA A 107 -4.02 8.64 -0.75
C ALA A 107 -4.91 9.02 0.44
N GLY A 108 -5.62 10.15 0.28
CA GLY A 108 -6.53 10.69 1.30
C GLY A 108 -5.91 11.76 2.17
N GLY A 109 -6.70 12.80 2.46
CA GLY A 109 -6.32 13.90 3.35
C GLY A 109 -5.28 14.88 2.79
N ILE A 110 -4.96 14.85 1.50
CA ILE A 110 -4.01 15.77 0.88
C ILE A 110 -4.77 17.05 0.49
N ALA A 111 -4.51 18.13 1.20
CA ALA A 111 -5.16 19.43 0.97
C ALA A 111 -4.21 20.50 0.45
N THR A 112 -2.90 20.35 0.62
CA THR A 112 -1.90 21.34 0.24
C THR A 112 -0.65 20.69 -0.36
N PRO A 113 0.09 21.38 -1.23
CA PRO A 113 1.39 20.92 -1.74
C PRO A 113 2.40 20.57 -0.62
N GLY A 114 2.40 21.33 0.48
CA GLY A 114 3.25 21.07 1.62
C GLY A 114 2.92 19.75 2.36
N ALA A 115 1.65 19.35 2.40
CA ALA A 115 1.22 18.05 2.93
C ALA A 115 1.73 16.91 2.04
N GLN A 116 1.79 17.14 0.74
CA GLN A 116 2.31 16.21 -0.25
C GLN A 116 3.83 16.03 -0.10
N LEU A 117 4.59 17.11 0.07
CA LEU A 117 6.03 17.08 0.31
C LEU A 117 6.38 16.37 1.63
N LYS A 118 5.65 16.62 2.71
CA LYS A 118 5.81 15.89 3.98
C LYS A 118 5.51 14.39 3.83
N LYS A 119 4.61 14.03 2.95
CA LYS A 119 4.30 12.64 2.61
C LYS A 119 5.42 12.03 1.77
N CYS A 120 5.92 12.74 0.75
CA CYS A 120 7.03 12.31 -0.09
C CYS A 120 8.36 12.22 0.68
N SER A 121 8.73 13.23 1.48
CA SER A 121 9.98 13.23 2.24
C SER A 121 10.03 12.13 3.33
N ARG A 122 8.88 11.69 3.81
CA ARG A 122 8.78 10.55 4.74
C ARG A 122 8.59 9.21 4.03
N LEU A 123 8.22 9.22 2.75
CA LEU A 123 8.12 8.07 1.84
C LEU A 123 9.45 7.70 1.17
N LEU A 124 10.48 8.53 1.27
CA LEU A 124 11.84 8.24 0.77
C LEU A 124 12.49 6.98 1.37
N ILE A 125 11.76 6.24 2.21
CA ILE A 125 12.15 4.94 2.75
C ILE A 125 11.45 3.78 2.00
N ALA A 126 10.58 4.06 1.03
CA ALA A 126 9.97 3.04 0.18
C ALA A 126 10.63 3.04 -1.21
N PRO A 127 10.83 1.87 -1.81
CA PRO A 127 11.47 1.78 -3.11
C PRO A 127 10.71 2.53 -4.21
N VAL A 128 11.43 2.86 -5.23
CA VAL A 128 11.20 3.79 -6.35
C VAL A 128 9.82 3.71 -7.04
N ASP A 129 9.05 2.65 -6.85
CA ASP A 129 7.79 2.41 -7.55
C ASP A 129 6.63 3.33 -7.12
N ALA A 130 6.66 3.86 -5.91
CA ALA A 130 5.68 4.85 -5.45
C ALA A 130 5.88 6.25 -6.08
N MET A 131 7.02 6.49 -6.71
CA MET A 131 7.35 7.76 -7.35
C MET A 131 6.84 7.90 -8.80
N LEU A 132 6.53 6.79 -9.48
CA LEU A 132 6.18 6.82 -10.91
C LEU A 132 4.83 7.48 -11.20
N LEU A 133 3.86 7.38 -10.30
CA LEU A 133 2.58 8.10 -10.42
C LEU A 133 2.68 9.60 -10.06
N HIS A 134 3.85 10.03 -9.55
CA HIS A 134 4.07 11.40 -9.09
C HIS A 134 4.90 12.24 -10.07
N ARG A 135 5.52 11.63 -11.06
CA ARG A 135 6.37 12.37 -12.02
C ARG A 135 5.56 13.35 -12.88
N ASP A 136 4.35 12.96 -13.27
CA ASP A 136 3.50 13.81 -14.11
C ASP A 136 2.81 14.95 -13.34
N PHE A 137 2.72 14.82 -12.00
CA PHE A 137 2.09 15.84 -11.16
C PHE A 137 3.10 16.85 -10.56
N CYS A 138 4.37 16.48 -10.49
CA CYS A 138 5.42 17.34 -9.92
C CYS A 138 6.01 18.32 -10.93
N HIS A 139 5.85 18.09 -12.24
CA HIS A 139 6.36 18.99 -13.28
C HIS A 139 5.63 20.34 -13.31
N SER A 140 4.41 20.43 -12.82
CA SER A 140 3.66 21.70 -12.75
C SER A 140 3.95 22.55 -11.50
N CYS A 141 4.78 22.06 -10.57
CA CYS A 141 5.10 22.76 -9.31
C CYS A 141 6.54 23.26 -9.20
N VAL A 142 7.36 23.08 -10.24
CA VAL A 142 8.77 23.48 -10.25
C VAL A 142 9.08 24.28 -11.52
N GLU A 143 8.33 25.33 -11.77
CA GLU A 143 8.84 26.45 -12.57
C GLU A 143 8.74 27.74 -11.76
N PRO A 144 9.79 28.59 -11.83
CA PRO A 144 9.95 29.76 -10.97
C PRO A 144 8.95 30.89 -11.30
#